data_62cf89e4bed25834f0dab4ff8a9ee1d1
#
_entry.id   62cf89e4bed25834f0dab4ff8a9ee1d1
#
_cell.length_a   1.000
_cell.length_b   1.000
_cell.length_c   1.000
_cell.angle_alpha   90.00
_cell.angle_beta   90.00
_cell.angle_gamma   90.00
#
_symmetry.space_group_name_H-M   'P 1'
#
loop_
_entity.id
_entity.type
_entity.pdbx_description
1 polymer ?
#
loop_
_entity_poly.entity_id
_entity_poly.type
_entity_poly.pdbx_seq_one_letter_code
_entity_poly.pdbx_strand_id
1 'polypeptide(L)'
;MEQTKKVYLYGASGHAKVIIDALRGAGYEVPCLIDDNPAINELAGLPVVHSAEGLSPMIVSIGDCPTRRKVVCKLADTDFVSVAHNSAIVANSVSIGKGTVVMAGAILQAYASVGNHCIINTGAAVDHDVRIHDFVHIAPHCTLCGEVEVGEGTWIGAGTTVIQGIHIGKNCFIGAGSVVVKDIPDNVLCYGNPARVIRNIDKK
;
A
#
# COMPACT_ATOMS: atom_id res chain seq x y z
N MET A 1 -1.45 -27.32 -19.35
CA MET A 1 -2.26 -26.51 -18.44
C MET A 1 -1.30 -25.66 -17.61
N GLU A 2 -1.29 -24.35 -17.76
CA GLU A 2 -0.49 -23.48 -16.91
C GLU A 2 -0.97 -23.64 -15.45
N GLN A 3 -0.05 -23.91 -14.55
CA GLN A 3 -0.36 -24.07 -13.14
C GLN A 3 -0.74 -22.71 -12.57
N THR A 4 -1.99 -22.52 -12.16
CA THR A 4 -2.48 -21.26 -11.58
C THR A 4 -1.61 -20.90 -10.38
N LYS A 5 -1.00 -19.72 -10.39
CA LYS A 5 -0.11 -19.25 -9.31
C LYS A 5 -0.96 -18.93 -8.07
N LYS A 6 -0.65 -19.57 -6.95
CA LYS A 6 -1.35 -19.35 -5.68
C LYS A 6 -0.70 -18.21 -4.91
N VAL A 7 -1.52 -17.36 -4.26
CA VAL A 7 -1.07 -16.31 -3.36
C VAL A 7 -1.99 -16.30 -2.13
N TYR A 8 -1.41 -16.15 -0.96
CA TYR A 8 -2.13 -16.11 0.32
C TYR A 8 -2.16 -14.66 0.84
N LEU A 9 -3.25 -14.30 1.52
CA LEU A 9 -3.41 -12.96 2.09
C LEU A 9 -3.36 -13.01 3.61
N TYR A 10 -2.47 -12.23 4.22
CA TYR A 10 -2.46 -12.04 5.66
C TYR A 10 -3.23 -10.78 6.03
N GLY A 11 -4.35 -10.96 6.75
CA GLY A 11 -5.33 -9.96 7.11
C GLY A 11 -6.66 -10.22 6.40
N ALA A 12 -7.73 -10.51 7.16
CA ALA A 12 -9.05 -10.83 6.64
C ALA A 12 -10.06 -9.71 6.95
N SER A 13 -9.85 -8.52 6.34
CA SER A 13 -10.69 -7.35 6.53
C SER A 13 -11.13 -6.71 5.20
N GLY A 14 -11.72 -5.53 5.24
CA GLY A 14 -12.20 -4.82 4.06
C GLY A 14 -11.15 -4.64 2.96
N HIS A 15 -9.89 -4.38 3.34
CA HIS A 15 -8.79 -4.20 2.38
C HIS A 15 -8.44 -5.49 1.63
N ALA A 16 -8.56 -6.65 2.28
CA ALA A 16 -8.34 -7.93 1.63
C ALA A 16 -9.28 -8.16 0.44
N LYS A 17 -10.54 -7.69 0.53
CA LYS A 17 -11.53 -7.88 -0.55
C LYS A 17 -11.08 -7.27 -1.87
N VAL A 18 -10.51 -6.06 -1.84
CA VAL A 18 -10.03 -5.38 -3.05
C VAL A 18 -8.71 -5.98 -3.58
N ILE A 19 -7.87 -6.55 -2.69
CA ILE A 19 -6.66 -7.27 -3.12
C ILE A 19 -7.03 -8.62 -3.77
N ILE A 20 -8.03 -9.34 -3.24
CA ILE A 20 -8.56 -10.57 -3.87
C ILE A 20 -9.00 -10.29 -5.30
N ASP A 21 -9.71 -9.17 -5.52
CA ASP A 21 -10.17 -8.78 -6.86
C ASP A 21 -8.99 -8.51 -7.79
N ALA A 22 -8.00 -7.75 -7.35
CA ALA A 22 -6.78 -7.47 -8.10
C ALA A 22 -6.00 -8.76 -8.45
N LEU A 23 -5.85 -9.68 -7.49
CA LEU A 23 -5.16 -10.96 -7.69
C LEU A 23 -5.89 -11.84 -8.70
N ARG A 24 -7.20 -11.99 -8.57
CA ARG A 24 -8.03 -12.77 -9.51
C ARG A 24 -7.96 -12.19 -10.92
N GLY A 25 -8.03 -10.85 -11.05
CA GLY A 25 -7.85 -10.16 -12.31
C GLY A 25 -6.49 -10.43 -12.94
N ALA A 26 -5.43 -10.53 -12.16
CA ALA A 26 -4.08 -10.86 -12.61
C ALA A 26 -3.82 -12.36 -12.79
N GLY A 27 -4.84 -13.23 -12.68
CA GLY A 27 -4.73 -14.66 -12.91
C GLY A 27 -4.19 -15.48 -11.73
N TYR A 28 -4.18 -14.92 -10.53
CA TYR A 28 -3.81 -15.66 -9.31
C TYR A 28 -5.03 -16.32 -8.68
N GLU A 29 -4.79 -17.47 -8.05
CA GLU A 29 -5.71 -18.13 -7.13
C GLU A 29 -5.41 -17.66 -5.70
N VAL A 30 -6.46 -17.35 -4.93
CA VAL A 30 -6.36 -17.07 -3.49
C VAL A 30 -7.04 -18.23 -2.75
N PRO A 31 -6.30 -19.22 -2.25
CA PRO A 31 -6.89 -20.42 -1.62
C PRO A 31 -7.51 -20.15 -0.26
N CYS A 32 -6.89 -19.28 0.53
CA CYS A 32 -7.37 -18.87 1.85
C CYS A 32 -6.76 -17.53 2.25
N LEU A 33 -7.31 -16.94 3.30
CA LEU A 33 -6.73 -15.81 4.01
C LEU A 33 -6.19 -16.28 5.37
N ILE A 34 -5.31 -15.50 5.95
CA ILE A 34 -4.78 -15.71 7.30
C ILE A 34 -5.20 -14.51 8.16
N ASP A 35 -5.68 -14.74 9.37
CA ASP A 35 -5.96 -13.68 10.34
C ASP A 35 -5.75 -14.18 11.77
N ASP A 36 -5.12 -13.35 12.62
CA ASP A 36 -4.87 -13.69 14.03
C ASP A 36 -6.17 -13.73 14.88
N ASN A 37 -7.28 -13.18 14.37
CA ASN A 37 -8.57 -13.18 15.07
C ASN A 37 -9.33 -14.50 14.85
N PRO A 38 -9.44 -15.37 15.87
CA PRO A 38 -10.10 -16.67 15.72
C PRO A 38 -11.61 -16.60 15.48
N ALA A 39 -12.21 -15.44 15.61
CA ALA A 39 -13.63 -15.26 15.32
C ALA A 39 -13.93 -15.10 13.82
N ILE A 40 -12.91 -14.86 12.97
CA ILE A 40 -13.08 -14.69 11.53
C ILE A 40 -12.74 -16.01 10.84
N ASN A 41 -13.74 -16.74 10.36
CA ASN A 41 -13.55 -18.04 9.70
C ASN A 41 -13.76 -18.00 8.18
N GLU A 42 -14.32 -16.91 7.67
CA GLU A 42 -14.58 -16.71 6.25
C GLU A 42 -14.53 -15.22 5.88
N LEU A 43 -14.05 -14.91 4.68
CA LEU A 43 -14.14 -13.58 4.05
C LEU A 43 -14.30 -13.72 2.54
N ALA A 44 -15.31 -13.06 1.96
CA ALA A 44 -15.57 -13.03 0.51
C ALA A 44 -15.67 -14.45 -0.12
N GLY A 45 -16.26 -15.41 0.58
CA GLY A 45 -16.40 -16.80 0.15
C GLY A 45 -15.12 -17.63 0.22
N LEU A 46 -14.08 -17.12 0.88
CA LEU A 46 -12.81 -17.82 1.06
C LEU A 46 -12.61 -18.17 2.55
N PRO A 47 -12.06 -19.36 2.86
CA PRO A 47 -11.77 -19.73 4.24
C PRO A 47 -10.67 -18.84 4.83
N VAL A 48 -10.78 -18.58 6.14
CA VAL A 48 -9.76 -17.89 6.93
C VAL A 48 -9.13 -18.91 7.89
N VAL A 49 -7.80 -18.98 7.85
CA VAL A 49 -6.99 -19.83 8.74
C VAL A 49 -6.22 -18.97 9.74
N HIS A 50 -5.75 -19.57 10.85
CA HIS A 50 -5.12 -18.82 11.94
C HIS A 50 -3.63 -19.12 12.10
N SER A 51 -3.04 -19.80 11.11
CA SER A 51 -1.61 -20.04 11.01
C SER A 51 -1.12 -19.74 9.60
N ALA A 52 0.03 -19.10 9.50
CA ALA A 52 0.70 -18.83 8.22
C ALA A 52 1.71 -19.92 7.85
N GLU A 53 1.87 -20.94 8.67
CA GLU A 53 2.87 -22.00 8.49
C GLU A 53 2.69 -22.74 7.16
N GLY A 54 3.76 -22.82 6.38
CA GLY A 54 3.77 -23.49 5.08
C GLY A 54 3.02 -22.76 3.96
N LEU A 55 2.47 -21.57 4.21
CA LEU A 55 1.76 -20.78 3.22
C LEU A 55 2.71 -19.74 2.61
N SER A 56 2.95 -19.81 1.31
CA SER A 56 3.82 -18.90 0.55
C SER A 56 3.49 -19.06 -0.95
N PRO A 57 3.63 -18.02 -1.77
CA PRO A 57 3.95 -16.63 -1.42
C PRO A 57 2.75 -15.85 -0.86
N MET A 58 3.02 -14.68 -0.24
CA MET A 58 2.00 -13.87 0.45
C MET A 58 1.94 -12.41 0.01
N ILE A 59 0.79 -11.78 0.35
CA ILE A 59 0.62 -10.33 0.46
C ILE A 59 0.02 -10.03 1.84
N VAL A 60 0.52 -9.00 2.53
CA VAL A 60 -0.11 -8.52 3.77
C VAL A 60 -1.18 -7.49 3.45
N SER A 61 -2.46 -7.89 3.63
CA SER A 61 -3.65 -7.12 3.27
C SER A 61 -4.15 -6.21 4.41
N ILE A 62 -3.22 -5.53 5.08
CA ILE A 62 -3.49 -4.64 6.22
C ILE A 62 -3.17 -3.20 5.81
N GLY A 63 -4.18 -2.31 5.87
CA GLY A 63 -4.06 -0.91 5.48
C GLY A 63 -3.16 -0.10 6.40
N ASP A 64 -3.23 -0.34 7.72
CA ASP A 64 -2.44 0.36 8.72
C ASP A 64 -0.93 0.08 8.58
N CYS A 65 -0.13 1.13 8.35
CA CYS A 65 1.29 0.99 8.04
C CYS A 65 2.10 0.34 9.17
N PRO A 66 1.96 0.75 10.45
CA PRO A 66 2.65 0.12 11.56
C PRO A 66 2.29 -1.36 11.75
N THR A 67 1.00 -1.70 11.66
CA THR A 67 0.52 -3.09 11.79
C THR A 67 1.02 -3.95 10.63
N ARG A 68 0.96 -3.45 9.39
CA ARG A 68 1.48 -4.15 8.21
C ARG A 68 2.96 -4.46 8.38
N ARG A 69 3.77 -3.49 8.84
CA ARG A 69 5.19 -3.69 9.12
C ARG A 69 5.43 -4.76 10.17
N LYS A 70 4.70 -4.74 11.30
CA LYS A 70 4.82 -5.75 12.35
C LYS A 70 4.56 -7.17 11.83
N VAL A 71 3.53 -7.33 11.00
CA VAL A 71 3.19 -8.64 10.40
C VAL A 71 4.27 -9.09 9.42
N VAL A 72 4.76 -8.22 8.55
CA VAL A 72 5.85 -8.54 7.62
C VAL A 72 7.10 -9.00 8.38
N CYS A 73 7.48 -8.31 9.45
CA CYS A 73 8.61 -8.71 10.29
C CYS A 73 8.42 -10.10 10.96
N LYS A 74 7.18 -10.46 11.32
CA LYS A 74 6.86 -11.81 11.83
C LYS A 74 7.04 -12.90 10.76
N LEU A 75 6.88 -12.55 9.49
CA LEU A 75 6.88 -13.45 8.34
C LEU A 75 8.20 -13.38 7.54
N ALA A 76 9.33 -13.15 8.22
CA ALA A 76 10.63 -12.86 7.60
C ALA A 76 11.11 -13.94 6.59
N ASP A 77 10.72 -15.19 6.78
CA ASP A 77 11.10 -16.33 5.90
C ASP A 77 10.07 -16.59 4.78
N THR A 78 9.11 -15.70 4.59
CA THR A 78 8.05 -15.84 3.58
C THR A 78 8.40 -15.08 2.32
N ASP A 79 8.14 -15.66 1.15
CA ASP A 79 8.18 -14.92 -0.11
C ASP A 79 6.98 -14.00 -0.24
N PHE A 80 7.24 -12.74 -0.62
CA PHE A 80 6.21 -11.76 -0.88
C PHE A 80 6.12 -11.44 -2.37
N VAL A 81 4.89 -11.39 -2.89
CA VAL A 81 4.60 -10.99 -4.27
C VAL A 81 3.91 -9.65 -4.31
N SER A 82 4.08 -8.95 -5.42
CA SER A 82 3.38 -7.70 -5.69
C SER A 82 2.32 -7.93 -6.76
N VAL A 83 1.24 -7.14 -6.73
CA VAL A 83 0.19 -7.19 -7.72
C VAL A 83 -0.22 -5.79 -8.15
N ALA A 84 -0.44 -5.61 -9.45
CA ALA A 84 -1.15 -4.45 -10.00
C ALA A 84 -2.48 -4.91 -10.58
N HIS A 85 -3.54 -4.20 -10.25
CA HIS A 85 -4.86 -4.43 -10.84
C HIS A 85 -4.81 -4.20 -12.35
N ASN A 86 -5.55 -4.98 -13.15
CA ASN A 86 -5.53 -4.92 -14.62
C ASN A 86 -5.90 -3.54 -15.19
N SER A 87 -6.66 -2.73 -14.45
CA SER A 87 -6.98 -1.35 -14.84
C SER A 87 -5.98 -0.30 -14.33
N ALA A 88 -4.93 -0.71 -13.63
CA ALA A 88 -3.85 0.22 -13.28
C ALA A 88 -3.00 0.52 -14.52
N ILE A 89 -2.56 1.77 -14.64
CA ILE A 89 -1.64 2.20 -15.70
C ILE A 89 -0.25 2.33 -15.08
N VAL A 90 0.66 1.46 -15.46
CA VAL A 90 2.04 1.45 -14.93
C VAL A 90 3.01 1.59 -16.08
N ALA A 91 3.78 2.66 -16.10
CA ALA A 91 4.79 2.88 -17.14
C ALA A 91 5.93 1.85 -17.03
N ASN A 92 6.51 1.45 -18.16
CA ASN A 92 7.52 0.39 -18.23
C ASN A 92 8.80 0.67 -17.41
N SER A 93 9.08 1.94 -17.12
CA SER A 93 10.24 2.38 -16.33
C SER A 93 9.99 2.42 -14.82
N VAL A 94 8.79 2.08 -14.36
CA VAL A 94 8.45 2.04 -12.93
C VAL A 94 9.07 0.83 -12.26
N SER A 95 9.66 1.04 -11.08
CA SER A 95 10.10 -0.05 -10.20
C SER A 95 9.12 -0.24 -9.05
N ILE A 96 8.74 -1.47 -8.77
CA ILE A 96 7.82 -1.82 -7.67
C ILE A 96 8.46 -2.89 -6.80
N GLY A 97 8.58 -2.60 -5.51
CA GLY A 97 9.12 -3.50 -4.50
C GLY A 97 8.18 -4.65 -4.13
N LYS A 98 8.70 -5.64 -3.38
CA LYS A 98 7.97 -6.85 -2.98
C LYS A 98 6.79 -6.53 -2.04
N GLY A 99 5.74 -7.32 -2.11
CA GLY A 99 4.57 -7.20 -1.23
C GLY A 99 3.72 -5.94 -1.46
N THR A 100 4.00 -5.18 -2.52
CA THR A 100 3.30 -3.94 -2.87
C THR A 100 2.07 -4.23 -3.71
N VAL A 101 0.99 -3.48 -3.45
CA VAL A 101 -0.27 -3.59 -4.18
C VAL A 101 -0.61 -2.27 -4.87
N VAL A 102 -0.94 -2.35 -6.15
CA VAL A 102 -1.41 -1.23 -6.98
C VAL A 102 -2.84 -1.49 -7.37
N MET A 103 -3.75 -0.66 -6.90
CA MET A 103 -5.20 -0.87 -7.00
C MET A 103 -5.80 -0.36 -8.31
N ALA A 104 -7.09 -0.64 -8.48
CA ALA A 104 -7.85 -0.27 -9.67
C ALA A 104 -7.74 1.21 -10.01
N GLY A 105 -7.45 1.51 -11.29
CA GLY A 105 -7.37 2.87 -11.83
C GLY A 105 -6.19 3.70 -11.31
N ALA A 106 -5.28 3.13 -10.53
CA ALA A 106 -4.05 3.83 -10.13
C ALA A 106 -3.13 4.05 -11.34
N ILE A 107 -2.41 5.19 -11.35
CA ILE A 107 -1.51 5.58 -12.43
C ILE A 107 -0.12 5.80 -11.84
N LEU A 108 0.89 5.11 -12.36
CA LEU A 108 2.29 5.30 -12.03
C LEU A 108 3.05 5.69 -13.31
N GLN A 109 3.58 6.92 -13.30
CA GLN A 109 4.25 7.50 -14.47
C GLN A 109 5.75 7.16 -14.52
N ALA A 110 6.38 7.59 -15.60
CA ALA A 110 7.75 7.25 -15.95
C ALA A 110 8.74 7.53 -14.81
N TYR A 111 9.64 6.55 -14.57
CA TYR A 111 10.71 6.61 -13.57
C TYR A 111 10.26 6.73 -12.12
N ALA A 112 8.95 6.62 -11.83
CA ALA A 112 8.51 6.49 -10.45
C ALA A 112 9.05 5.20 -9.82
N SER A 113 9.38 5.26 -8.53
CA SER A 113 9.86 4.11 -7.74
C SER A 113 8.99 3.92 -6.51
N VAL A 114 8.55 2.69 -6.30
CA VAL A 114 7.72 2.30 -5.16
C VAL A 114 8.43 1.20 -4.39
N GLY A 115 8.62 1.42 -3.11
CA GLY A 115 9.28 0.50 -2.18
C GLY A 115 8.47 -0.77 -1.90
N ASN A 116 8.90 -1.50 -0.88
CA ASN A 116 8.30 -2.77 -0.47
C ASN A 116 7.05 -2.55 0.39
N HIS A 117 6.10 -3.48 0.29
CA HIS A 117 4.90 -3.51 1.12
C HIS A 117 4.10 -2.21 1.11
N CYS A 118 4.11 -1.49 -0.01
CA CYS A 118 3.34 -0.27 -0.20
C CYS A 118 1.92 -0.57 -0.67
N ILE A 119 1.04 0.41 -0.48
CA ILE A 119 -0.32 0.41 -1.02
C ILE A 119 -0.48 1.65 -1.88
N ILE A 120 -0.62 1.48 -3.19
CA ILE A 120 -1.04 2.54 -4.12
C ILE A 120 -2.51 2.30 -4.39
N ASN A 121 -3.36 3.04 -3.71
CA ASN A 121 -4.78 2.73 -3.62
C ASN A 121 -5.58 3.21 -4.86
N THR A 122 -6.87 2.89 -4.89
CA THR A 122 -7.79 3.12 -6.01
C THR A 122 -7.69 4.54 -6.55
N GLY A 123 -7.43 4.68 -7.85
CA GLY A 123 -7.38 5.95 -8.54
C GLY A 123 -6.26 6.91 -8.11
N ALA A 124 -5.29 6.46 -7.33
CA ALA A 124 -4.14 7.30 -6.97
C ALA A 124 -3.26 7.56 -8.20
N ALA A 125 -2.79 8.81 -8.36
CA ALA A 125 -1.91 9.24 -9.43
C ALA A 125 -0.52 9.57 -8.87
N VAL A 126 0.48 8.87 -9.36
CA VAL A 126 1.89 9.03 -9.01
C VAL A 126 2.63 9.45 -10.27
N ASP A 127 3.10 10.69 -10.31
CA ASP A 127 3.70 11.29 -11.48
C ASP A 127 5.18 10.88 -11.65
N HIS A 128 5.85 11.42 -12.68
CA HIS A 128 7.23 11.08 -13.05
C HIS A 128 8.22 11.35 -11.92
N ASP A 129 9.26 10.53 -11.81
CA ASP A 129 10.39 10.67 -10.87
C ASP A 129 10.00 10.66 -9.38
N VAL A 130 8.75 10.30 -9.04
CA VAL A 130 8.29 10.18 -7.64
C VAL A 130 8.98 9.01 -6.97
N ARG A 131 9.41 9.20 -5.71
CA ARG A 131 10.02 8.16 -4.86
C ARG A 131 9.14 7.87 -3.65
N ILE A 132 8.63 6.66 -3.58
CA ILE A 132 7.82 6.16 -2.47
C ILE A 132 8.63 5.08 -1.75
N HIS A 133 8.99 5.34 -0.49
CA HIS A 133 9.75 4.39 0.34
C HIS A 133 8.86 3.25 0.86
N ASP A 134 9.45 2.32 1.64
CA ASP A 134 8.78 1.11 2.12
C ASP A 134 7.59 1.41 3.04
N PHE A 135 6.61 0.51 3.04
CA PHE A 135 5.43 0.55 3.92
C PHE A 135 4.55 1.80 3.78
N VAL A 136 4.70 2.59 2.74
CA VAL A 136 3.85 3.77 2.50
C VAL A 136 2.44 3.33 2.07
N HIS A 137 1.44 4.13 2.44
CA HIS A 137 0.07 4.00 1.96
C HIS A 137 -0.37 5.30 1.27
N ILE A 138 -0.49 5.27 -0.04
CA ILE A 138 -1.12 6.33 -0.83
C ILE A 138 -2.59 5.99 -0.95
N ALA A 139 -3.45 6.68 -0.21
CA ALA A 139 -4.88 6.40 -0.12
C ALA A 139 -5.64 6.75 -1.42
N PRO A 140 -6.92 6.37 -1.56
CA PRO A 140 -7.68 6.59 -2.79
C PRO A 140 -7.64 8.03 -3.30
N HIS A 141 -7.48 8.16 -4.64
CA HIS A 141 -7.52 9.45 -5.35
C HIS A 141 -6.50 10.50 -4.87
N CYS A 142 -5.38 10.09 -4.27
CA CYS A 142 -4.26 10.98 -4.03
C CYS A 142 -3.54 11.32 -5.33
N THR A 143 -2.99 12.54 -5.41
CA THR A 143 -2.14 12.97 -6.52
C THR A 143 -0.77 13.40 -5.98
N LEU A 144 0.28 12.73 -6.41
CA LEU A 144 1.67 13.10 -6.16
C LEU A 144 2.25 13.64 -7.46
N CYS A 145 2.55 14.94 -7.52
CA CYS A 145 3.17 15.56 -8.70
C CYS A 145 4.63 15.14 -8.82
N GLY A 146 5.26 15.50 -9.95
CA GLY A 146 6.62 15.08 -10.28
C GLY A 146 7.66 15.35 -9.19
N GLU A 147 8.64 14.44 -9.05
CA GLU A 147 9.76 14.53 -8.11
C GLU A 147 9.37 14.55 -6.62
N VAL A 148 8.14 14.20 -6.26
CA VAL A 148 7.74 14.06 -4.85
C VAL A 148 8.46 12.86 -4.22
N GLU A 149 8.92 13.02 -2.99
CA GLU A 149 9.48 11.93 -2.18
C GLU A 149 8.62 11.70 -0.94
N VAL A 150 8.24 10.43 -0.69
CA VAL A 150 7.42 10.04 0.48
C VAL A 150 8.19 9.05 1.34
N GLY A 151 8.53 9.46 2.55
CA GLY A 151 9.28 8.67 3.52
C GLY A 151 8.54 7.46 4.04
N GLU A 152 9.32 6.47 4.48
CA GLU A 152 8.90 5.16 4.93
C GLU A 152 7.76 5.21 5.96
N GLY A 153 6.78 4.31 5.83
CA GLY A 153 5.68 4.16 6.79
C GLY A 153 4.67 5.30 6.83
N THR A 154 4.79 6.26 5.91
CA THR A 154 3.87 7.40 5.83
C THR A 154 2.54 7.01 5.20
N TRP A 155 1.46 7.57 5.74
CA TRP A 155 0.10 7.47 5.22
C TRP A 155 -0.33 8.81 4.61
N ILE A 156 -0.65 8.80 3.32
CA ILE A 156 -1.26 9.95 2.63
C ILE A 156 -2.75 9.70 2.53
N GLY A 157 -3.56 10.52 3.21
CA GLY A 157 -5.02 10.39 3.28
C GLY A 157 -5.72 10.66 1.95
N ALA A 158 -6.90 10.05 1.77
CA ALA A 158 -7.65 10.08 0.51
C ALA A 158 -7.85 11.49 -0.05
N GLY A 159 -7.72 11.64 -1.38
CA GLY A 159 -7.91 12.90 -2.08
C GLY A 159 -6.85 13.98 -1.78
N THR A 160 -5.73 13.62 -1.16
CA THR A 160 -4.62 14.55 -0.93
C THR A 160 -3.90 14.85 -2.23
N THR A 161 -3.53 16.13 -2.43
CA THR A 161 -2.66 16.58 -3.52
C THR A 161 -1.33 17.06 -2.94
N VAL A 162 -0.21 16.60 -3.51
CA VAL A 162 1.14 17.04 -3.18
C VAL A 162 1.74 17.70 -4.42
N ILE A 163 2.14 18.97 -4.33
CA ILE A 163 2.76 19.67 -5.46
C ILE A 163 4.17 19.11 -5.73
N GLN A 164 4.71 19.42 -6.90
CA GLN A 164 6.02 18.90 -7.37
C GLN A 164 7.18 19.23 -6.42
N GLY A 165 8.15 18.33 -6.36
CA GLY A 165 9.43 18.51 -5.65
C GLY A 165 9.33 18.51 -4.12
N ILE A 166 8.19 18.12 -3.55
CA ILE A 166 7.98 18.09 -2.09
C ILE A 166 8.57 16.82 -1.48
N HIS A 167 9.24 16.96 -0.35
CA HIS A 167 9.64 15.87 0.52
C HIS A 167 8.70 15.73 1.71
N ILE A 168 8.10 14.54 1.87
CA ILE A 168 7.31 14.17 3.04
C ILE A 168 8.11 13.14 3.84
N GLY A 169 8.39 13.45 5.11
CA GLY A 169 9.19 12.63 6.00
C GLY A 169 8.56 11.26 6.32
N LYS A 170 9.25 10.51 7.19
CA LYS A 170 8.87 9.15 7.61
C LYS A 170 7.77 9.18 8.67
N ASN A 171 6.95 8.09 8.68
CA ASN A 171 5.92 7.87 9.70
C ASN A 171 4.98 9.07 9.87
N CYS A 172 4.71 9.80 8.80
CA CYS A 172 3.75 10.91 8.80
C CYS A 172 2.33 10.39 8.56
N PHE A 173 1.36 11.12 9.07
CA PHE A 173 -0.04 10.94 8.73
C PHE A 173 -0.56 12.25 8.10
N ILE A 174 -0.82 12.22 6.79
CA ILE A 174 -1.42 13.34 6.07
C ILE A 174 -2.92 13.10 6.01
N GLY A 175 -3.70 14.03 6.57
CA GLY A 175 -5.16 13.92 6.60
C GLY A 175 -5.79 14.01 5.21
N ALA A 176 -6.95 13.38 5.04
CA ALA A 176 -7.66 13.36 3.77
C ALA A 176 -7.99 14.77 3.25
N GLY A 177 -7.98 14.95 1.91
CA GLY A 177 -8.30 16.21 1.25
C GLY A 177 -7.26 17.32 1.45
N SER A 178 -6.07 17.00 1.93
CA SER A 178 -5.00 17.99 2.14
C SER A 178 -4.38 18.45 0.82
N VAL A 179 -3.83 19.66 0.83
CA VAL A 179 -2.98 20.19 -0.25
C VAL A 179 -1.60 20.50 0.33
N VAL A 180 -0.62 19.66 0.04
CA VAL A 180 0.74 19.77 0.57
C VAL A 180 1.56 20.65 -0.37
N VAL A 181 2.00 21.80 0.11
CA VAL A 181 2.74 22.82 -0.65
C VAL A 181 4.10 23.16 -0.05
N LYS A 182 4.54 22.43 0.96
CA LYS A 182 5.85 22.55 1.62
C LYS A 182 6.27 21.21 2.16
N ASP A 183 7.57 21.02 2.34
CA ASP A 183 8.13 19.84 2.96
C ASP A 183 7.51 19.57 4.34
N ILE A 184 7.33 18.29 4.64
CA ILE A 184 6.76 17.82 5.90
C ILE A 184 7.85 17.04 6.65
N PRO A 185 8.17 17.40 7.90
CA PRO A 185 9.17 16.68 8.68
C PRO A 185 8.66 15.30 9.13
N ASP A 186 9.56 14.46 9.62
CA ASP A 186 9.25 13.11 10.14
C ASP A 186 8.27 13.13 11.32
N ASN A 187 7.50 12.05 11.46
CA ASN A 187 6.70 11.72 12.66
C ASN A 187 5.66 12.79 13.00
N VAL A 188 4.96 13.33 12.03
CA VAL A 188 3.93 14.35 12.26
C VAL A 188 2.57 13.98 11.72
N LEU A 189 1.52 14.48 12.38
CA LEU A 189 0.18 14.62 11.83
C LEU A 189 0.09 15.98 11.13
N CYS A 190 -0.30 15.97 9.86
CA CYS A 190 -0.44 17.14 9.01
C CYS A 190 -1.76 17.09 8.24
N TYR A 191 -2.49 18.19 8.12
CA TYR A 191 -3.67 18.27 7.25
C TYR A 191 -4.05 19.72 6.91
N GLY A 192 -4.98 19.86 5.97
CA GLY A 192 -5.60 21.13 5.56
C GLY A 192 -5.26 21.57 4.13
N ASN A 193 -5.85 22.67 3.71
CA ASN A 193 -5.57 23.34 2.43
C ASN A 193 -5.28 24.83 2.67
N PRO A 194 -4.00 25.24 2.65
CA PRO A 194 -2.81 24.41 2.54
C PRO A 194 -2.54 23.59 3.83
N ALA A 195 -1.91 22.43 3.67
CA ALA A 195 -1.58 21.52 4.78
C ALA A 195 -0.65 22.17 5.80
N ARG A 196 -0.89 21.89 7.09
CA ARG A 196 -0.07 22.38 8.21
C ARG A 196 0.22 21.24 9.18
N VAL A 197 1.41 21.23 9.76
CA VAL A 197 1.74 20.35 10.87
C VAL A 197 0.88 20.70 12.07
N ILE A 198 0.17 19.72 12.60
CA ILE A 198 -0.75 19.87 13.73
C ILE A 198 -0.08 19.45 15.03
N ARG A 199 0.62 18.32 15.02
CA ARG A 199 1.35 17.79 16.17
C ARG A 199 2.35 16.72 15.74
N ASN A 200 3.30 16.44 16.61
CA ASN A 200 4.13 15.25 16.46
C ASN A 200 3.31 13.98 16.75
N ILE A 201 3.67 12.89 16.09
CA ILE A 201 3.16 11.55 16.38
C ILE A 201 4.22 10.87 17.23
N ASP A 202 3.89 10.57 18.49
CA ASP A 202 4.80 9.85 19.38
C ASP A 202 5.10 8.47 18.77
N LYS A 203 6.36 8.07 18.86
CA LYS A 203 6.76 6.71 18.46
C LYS A 203 6.06 5.73 19.41
N LYS A 204 5.09 4.97 18.88
CA LYS A 204 4.48 3.84 19.59
C LYS A 204 5.37 2.61 19.51
#